data_145a79723ba8c96b255ae52df478b248
#
_entry.id   145a79723ba8c96b255ae52df478b248
#
_cell.length_a   1.000
_cell.length_b   1.000
_cell.length_c   1.000
_cell.angle_alpha   90.00
_cell.angle_beta   90.00
_cell.angle_gamma   90.00
#
_symmetry.space_group_name_H-M   'P 1'
#
loop_
_entity.id
_entity.type
_entity.pdbx_description
1 polymer ?
#
loop_
_entity_poly.entity_id
_entity_poly.type
_entity_poly.pdbx_seq_one_letter_code
_entity_poly.pdbx_strand_id
1 'polypeptide(L)'
;VDNSTVFSYADLQNFDSSKIHVQNQNSAWGSQVREGELVRYQVKAQNSNVVDATVIIRDATGLPLYSLTTDAFGFTPEVSLPSDFLLDRNWNHNVGETNVQIPGELDAQGNPVFIDENSCADGYDNDGDTKVDSDDADCTGGRELPFYTVEAYKFGKGQKDFNFVLSGGIDDVINLVNMKPSVTVTQNDGFSFATTASLSGSSWDGISGPYALDQIAYENQFGLIKRVEIQPPGSTDWYSAIDTSGANGMISKSVHPFKTWSFEWDLSAHPEGEGDVTFRVRSYDGLDYSPVEVRKYKLNLVAPTMLVNSPADGSSHTNGKVTFTGTASDPYTGTWGSDIQSIWFDINGPNGYTANFEVSGSTAWAYDWIFQELQTGQYDFRIWASDSDFCKTKSSWVDCVHETRSININTDNAIPFVQLSEPLNSDI
;
A
#
# COMPACT_ATOMS: atom_id res chain seq x y z
N VAL A 1 -27.75 20.88 -42.73
CA VAL A 1 -27.27 21.03 -41.37
C VAL A 1 -25.78 21.20 -41.48
N ASP A 2 -25.18 22.23 -40.90
CA ASP A 2 -23.74 22.39 -40.91
C ASP A 2 -23.12 21.63 -39.73
N ASN A 3 -21.81 21.46 -39.73
CA ASN A 3 -21.05 20.73 -38.68
C ASN A 3 -21.20 21.30 -37.26
N SER A 4 -21.94 22.40 -37.09
CA SER A 4 -22.16 23.07 -35.82
C SER A 4 -23.54 22.82 -35.23
N THR A 5 -24.42 22.16 -35.95
CA THR A 5 -25.81 21.97 -35.52
C THR A 5 -25.95 20.62 -34.82
N VAL A 6 -26.12 20.65 -33.53
CA VAL A 6 -26.46 19.47 -32.70
C VAL A 6 -27.97 19.51 -32.49
N PHE A 7 -28.69 18.51 -33.00
CA PHE A 7 -30.09 18.31 -32.65
C PHE A 7 -30.19 17.65 -31.28
N SER A 8 -30.98 18.22 -30.39
CA SER A 8 -31.34 17.51 -29.17
C SER A 8 -32.40 16.45 -29.47
N TYR A 9 -32.39 15.38 -28.71
CA TYR A 9 -33.41 14.32 -28.84
C TYR A 9 -34.85 14.87 -28.73
N ALA A 10 -35.05 15.87 -27.89
CA ALA A 10 -36.35 16.52 -27.74
C ALA A 10 -36.90 17.09 -29.06
N ASP A 11 -36.04 17.53 -29.96
CA ASP A 11 -36.42 18.09 -31.27
C ASP A 11 -36.76 17.01 -32.27
N LEU A 12 -36.39 15.74 -31.99
CA LEU A 12 -36.58 14.60 -32.89
C LEU A 12 -37.61 13.59 -32.39
N GLN A 13 -38.35 13.89 -31.32
CA GLN A 13 -39.43 13.01 -30.87
C GLN A 13 -40.43 12.71 -31.97
N ASN A 14 -40.70 11.44 -32.20
CA ASN A 14 -41.53 10.93 -33.30
C ASN A 14 -40.96 11.17 -34.72
N PHE A 15 -39.65 11.33 -34.80
CA PHE A 15 -38.98 11.47 -36.09
C PHE A 15 -38.77 10.12 -36.76
N ASP A 16 -39.10 10.04 -38.06
CA ASP A 16 -38.85 8.85 -38.87
C ASP A 16 -37.44 8.97 -39.48
N SER A 17 -36.47 8.23 -38.92
CA SER A 17 -35.07 8.27 -39.35
C SER A 17 -34.90 7.92 -40.82
N SER A 18 -35.81 7.11 -41.41
CA SER A 18 -35.78 6.78 -42.84
C SER A 18 -35.99 7.97 -43.77
N LYS A 19 -36.37 9.13 -43.23
CA LYS A 19 -36.59 10.37 -43.94
C LYS A 19 -35.47 11.39 -43.79
N ILE A 20 -34.41 11.05 -43.13
CA ILE A 20 -33.25 11.94 -43.04
C ILE A 20 -32.44 11.86 -44.32
N HIS A 21 -32.25 12.99 -44.97
CA HIS A 21 -31.29 13.14 -46.03
C HIS A 21 -30.11 13.95 -45.56
N VAL A 22 -28.96 13.28 -45.42
CA VAL A 22 -27.68 13.95 -45.10
C VAL A 22 -27.05 14.42 -46.41
N GLN A 23 -27.05 15.70 -46.64
CA GLN A 23 -26.42 16.29 -47.80
C GLN A 23 -25.02 16.82 -47.40
N ASN A 24 -23.98 16.08 -47.77
CA ASN A 24 -22.60 16.50 -47.57
C ASN A 24 -22.05 17.15 -48.86
N GLN A 25 -21.74 18.43 -48.80
CA GLN A 25 -21.16 19.17 -49.94
C GLN A 25 -19.64 19.12 -49.97
N ASN A 26 -19.00 18.48 -49.05
CA ASN A 26 -17.54 18.41 -48.97
C ASN A 26 -17.07 17.00 -48.68
N SER A 27 -16.62 16.29 -49.69
CA SER A 27 -16.22 14.89 -49.65
C SER A 27 -15.04 14.56 -48.69
N ALA A 28 -14.43 15.57 -48.07
CA ALA A 28 -13.35 15.38 -47.10
C ALA A 28 -13.85 15.22 -45.64
N TRP A 29 -15.14 15.49 -45.36
CA TRP A 29 -15.70 15.50 -44.01
C TRP A 29 -17.02 14.73 -44.04
N GLY A 30 -16.96 13.47 -43.72
CA GLY A 30 -18.16 12.64 -43.55
C GLY A 30 -19.09 13.24 -42.49
N SER A 31 -20.37 13.44 -42.84
CA SER A 31 -21.39 13.79 -41.85
C SER A 31 -22.01 12.52 -41.31
N GLN A 32 -22.07 12.39 -40.00
CA GLN A 32 -22.72 11.28 -39.32
C GLN A 32 -24.03 11.76 -38.69
N VAL A 33 -25.08 11.03 -38.88
CA VAL A 33 -26.28 11.13 -38.07
C VAL A 33 -26.36 9.86 -37.28
N ARG A 34 -26.41 10.00 -35.97
CA ARG A 34 -26.52 8.87 -35.04
C ARG A 34 -27.90 8.89 -34.41
N GLU A 35 -28.56 7.77 -34.42
CA GLU A 35 -29.72 7.55 -33.59
C GLU A 35 -29.20 7.32 -32.17
N GLY A 36 -29.87 7.86 -31.16
CA GLY A 36 -29.40 7.77 -29.80
C GLY A 36 -30.55 7.65 -28.82
N GLU A 37 -30.28 6.90 -27.77
CA GLU A 37 -31.19 6.74 -26.67
C GLU A 37 -30.84 7.71 -25.53
N LEU A 38 -31.87 8.21 -24.86
CA LEU A 38 -31.66 9.04 -23.66
C LEU A 38 -31.29 8.25 -22.47
N VAL A 39 -30.22 8.68 -21.81
CA VAL A 39 -29.66 8.02 -20.63
C VAL A 39 -29.57 9.02 -19.50
N ARG A 40 -30.11 8.64 -18.35
CA ARG A 40 -30.02 9.38 -17.09
C ARG A 40 -29.83 8.41 -15.93
N TYR A 41 -29.01 8.78 -14.98
CA TYR A 41 -28.79 8.00 -13.78
C TYR A 41 -29.13 8.79 -12.51
N GLN A 42 -29.72 8.12 -11.53
CA GLN A 42 -29.79 8.61 -10.17
C GLN A 42 -28.73 7.94 -9.30
N VAL A 43 -27.80 8.72 -8.75
CA VAL A 43 -26.74 8.18 -7.90
C VAL A 43 -27.17 8.22 -6.43
N LYS A 44 -27.04 7.08 -5.75
CA LYS A 44 -27.32 6.89 -4.33
C LYS A 44 -26.16 6.25 -3.58
N ALA A 45 -26.04 6.55 -2.31
CA ALA A 45 -25.18 5.85 -1.35
C ALA A 45 -25.94 5.64 -0.06
N GLN A 46 -25.99 4.42 0.43
CA GLN A 46 -26.75 4.07 1.66
C GLN A 46 -28.20 4.57 1.62
N ASN A 47 -28.89 4.39 0.50
CA ASN A 47 -30.27 4.84 0.23
C ASN A 47 -30.48 6.37 0.21
N SER A 48 -29.44 7.17 0.28
CA SER A 48 -29.51 8.62 0.19
C SER A 48 -29.02 9.11 -1.18
N ASN A 49 -29.67 10.12 -1.74
CA ASN A 49 -29.21 10.74 -2.99
C ASN A 49 -27.82 11.38 -2.81
N VAL A 50 -26.99 11.24 -3.81
CA VAL A 50 -25.62 11.79 -3.79
C VAL A 50 -25.55 13.00 -4.73
N VAL A 51 -25.32 14.16 -4.13
CA VAL A 51 -25.12 15.43 -4.83
C VAL A 51 -23.67 15.54 -5.30
N ASP A 52 -23.45 16.14 -6.47
CA ASP A 52 -22.12 16.31 -7.07
C ASP A 52 -21.33 14.99 -7.19
N ALA A 53 -21.99 13.86 -7.42
CA ALA A 53 -21.31 12.65 -7.84
C ALA A 53 -20.86 12.79 -9.30
N THR A 54 -19.69 12.27 -9.60
CA THR A 54 -19.21 12.19 -10.99
C THR A 54 -19.69 10.89 -11.61
N VAL A 55 -20.19 10.95 -12.82
CA VAL A 55 -20.58 9.81 -13.65
C VAL A 55 -19.89 9.96 -15.01
N ILE A 56 -19.02 9.02 -15.34
CA ILE A 56 -18.32 8.99 -16.62
C ILE A 56 -18.90 7.84 -17.44
N ILE A 57 -19.28 8.14 -18.67
CA ILE A 57 -19.76 7.16 -19.64
C ILE A 57 -18.69 7.05 -20.72
N ARG A 58 -18.25 5.82 -21.00
CA ARG A 58 -17.21 5.50 -21.98
C ARG A 58 -17.78 4.58 -23.05
N ASP A 59 -17.26 4.69 -24.26
CA ASP A 59 -17.49 3.72 -25.33
C ASP A 59 -16.70 2.40 -25.07
N ALA A 60 -16.90 1.43 -25.93
CA ALA A 60 -16.24 0.15 -25.86
C ALA A 60 -14.70 0.24 -25.93
N THR A 61 -14.15 1.28 -26.55
CA THR A 61 -12.70 1.52 -26.60
C THR A 61 -12.14 2.13 -25.31
N GLY A 62 -13.03 2.47 -24.35
CA GLY A 62 -12.67 3.16 -23.11
C GLY A 62 -12.57 4.69 -23.25
N LEU A 63 -12.90 5.26 -24.41
CA LEU A 63 -12.92 6.70 -24.61
C LEU A 63 -14.08 7.34 -23.84
N PRO A 64 -13.86 8.37 -23.00
CA PRO A 64 -14.94 9.04 -22.30
C PRO A 64 -15.79 9.86 -23.29
N LEU A 65 -17.06 9.53 -23.35
CA LEU A 65 -18.05 10.28 -24.13
C LEU A 65 -18.66 11.40 -23.31
N TYR A 66 -18.95 11.12 -22.03
CA TYR A 66 -19.54 12.09 -21.11
C TYR A 66 -18.87 12.03 -19.75
N SER A 67 -18.73 13.20 -19.13
CA SER A 67 -18.40 13.35 -17.71
C SER A 67 -19.46 14.23 -17.08
N LEU A 68 -20.34 13.62 -16.30
CA LEU A 68 -21.55 14.23 -15.76
C LEU A 68 -21.42 14.44 -14.26
N THR A 69 -22.17 15.42 -13.74
CA THR A 69 -22.25 15.67 -12.29
C THR A 69 -23.70 15.64 -11.86
N THR A 70 -23.99 14.96 -10.75
CA THR A 70 -25.36 14.85 -10.25
C THR A 70 -25.83 16.13 -9.57
N ASP A 71 -27.14 16.41 -9.70
CA ASP A 71 -27.84 17.53 -9.09
C ASP A 71 -28.16 17.30 -7.60
N ALA A 72 -28.95 18.24 -7.03
CA ALA A 72 -29.41 18.17 -5.63
C ALA A 72 -30.30 16.95 -5.30
N PHE A 73 -30.86 16.31 -6.30
CA PHE A 73 -31.66 15.09 -6.18
C PHE A 73 -30.91 13.83 -6.55
N GLY A 74 -29.59 13.95 -6.84
CA GLY A 74 -28.72 12.86 -7.24
C GLY A 74 -28.85 12.44 -8.69
N PHE A 75 -29.54 13.19 -9.55
CA PHE A 75 -29.68 12.87 -10.96
C PHE A 75 -28.55 13.48 -11.82
N THR A 76 -28.06 12.71 -12.79
CA THR A 76 -27.25 13.27 -13.87
C THR A 76 -28.13 14.11 -14.80
N PRO A 77 -27.54 15.04 -15.56
CA PRO A 77 -28.16 15.52 -16.78
C PRO A 77 -28.53 14.34 -17.67
N GLU A 78 -29.61 14.49 -18.45
CA GLU A 78 -29.99 13.55 -19.48
C GLU A 78 -29.07 13.75 -20.70
N VAL A 79 -28.49 12.63 -21.21
CA VAL A 79 -27.60 12.66 -22.37
C VAL A 79 -28.06 11.63 -23.40
N SER A 80 -27.75 11.85 -24.68
CA SER A 80 -28.03 10.89 -25.73
C SER A 80 -26.79 10.06 -26.03
N LEU A 81 -26.89 8.74 -25.86
CA LEU A 81 -25.87 7.80 -26.32
C LEU A 81 -26.27 7.24 -27.70
N PRO A 82 -25.31 7.09 -28.60
CA PRO A 82 -25.57 6.45 -29.90
C PRO A 82 -26.10 5.02 -29.70
N SER A 83 -27.22 4.71 -30.31
CA SER A 83 -27.82 3.37 -30.35
C SER A 83 -27.71 2.73 -31.71
N ASP A 84 -27.46 3.55 -32.74
CA ASP A 84 -27.29 3.12 -34.10
C ASP A 84 -26.63 4.21 -34.96
N PHE A 85 -26.07 3.83 -36.10
CA PHE A 85 -25.49 4.76 -37.05
C PHE A 85 -26.41 4.93 -38.25
N LEU A 86 -26.78 6.17 -38.52
CA LEU A 86 -27.26 6.59 -39.85
C LEU A 86 -26.09 7.31 -40.51
N LEU A 87 -25.33 6.57 -41.31
CA LEU A 87 -24.11 7.09 -41.91
C LEU A 87 -24.28 7.37 -43.39
N ASP A 88 -24.04 8.59 -43.79
CA ASP A 88 -23.73 8.87 -45.19
C ASP A 88 -22.28 9.36 -45.28
N ARG A 89 -21.38 8.45 -45.57
CA ARG A 89 -19.95 8.77 -45.84
C ARG A 89 -19.72 9.15 -47.30
N ASN A 90 -20.65 8.77 -48.17
CA ASN A 90 -20.56 9.02 -49.58
C ASN A 90 -21.93 9.48 -50.14
N TRP A 91 -21.91 10.38 -51.04
CA TRP A 91 -23.08 10.96 -51.74
C TRP A 91 -24.10 9.96 -52.32
N ASN A 92 -23.70 8.71 -52.40
CA ASN A 92 -24.49 7.68 -53.08
C ASN A 92 -25.18 6.73 -52.10
N HIS A 93 -25.02 6.91 -50.78
CA HIS A 93 -25.65 6.06 -49.78
C HIS A 93 -26.95 6.67 -49.29
N ASN A 94 -27.97 5.85 -49.22
CA ASN A 94 -29.23 6.22 -48.59
C ASN A 94 -29.05 6.26 -47.08
N VAL A 95 -29.81 7.10 -46.44
CA VAL A 95 -29.88 7.12 -44.97
C VAL A 95 -30.35 5.74 -44.48
N GLY A 96 -29.64 5.17 -43.52
CA GLY A 96 -29.89 3.83 -42.98
C GLY A 96 -28.94 2.75 -43.50
N GLU A 97 -27.98 3.11 -44.39
CA GLU A 97 -26.88 2.16 -44.70
C GLU A 97 -25.76 2.30 -43.66
N THR A 98 -25.42 1.17 -43.08
CA THR A 98 -24.41 1.09 -42.01
C THR A 98 -23.05 0.61 -42.48
N ASN A 99 -22.91 0.39 -43.80
CA ASN A 99 -21.65 -0.06 -44.39
C ASN A 99 -20.51 0.95 -44.23
N VAL A 100 -19.50 0.58 -43.46
CA VAL A 100 -18.29 1.34 -43.15
C VAL A 100 -17.08 0.72 -43.82
N GLN A 101 -16.29 1.56 -44.49
CA GLN A 101 -15.01 1.09 -45.02
C GLN A 101 -14.01 0.92 -43.88
N ILE A 102 -13.45 -0.27 -43.77
CA ILE A 102 -12.31 -0.53 -42.82
C ILE A 102 -11.08 0.19 -43.36
N PRO A 103 -10.51 1.14 -42.64
CA PRO A 103 -9.35 1.91 -43.12
C PRO A 103 -8.15 1.01 -43.42
N GLY A 104 -7.71 1.02 -44.68
CA GLY A 104 -6.52 0.30 -45.14
C GLY A 104 -6.71 -1.19 -45.43
N GLU A 105 -7.91 -1.72 -45.28
CA GLU A 105 -8.21 -3.12 -45.64
C GLU A 105 -8.73 -3.22 -47.08
N LEU A 106 -8.22 -4.18 -47.84
CA LEU A 106 -8.59 -4.43 -49.24
C LEU A 106 -8.93 -5.94 -49.36
N ASP A 107 -9.95 -6.23 -50.17
CA ASP A 107 -10.29 -7.59 -50.51
C ASP A 107 -9.20 -8.25 -51.42
N ALA A 108 -9.37 -9.52 -51.75
CA ALA A 108 -8.42 -10.24 -52.61
C ALA A 108 -8.32 -9.66 -54.03
N GLN A 109 -9.23 -8.78 -54.44
CA GLN A 109 -9.27 -8.08 -55.71
C GLN A 109 -8.72 -6.65 -55.60
N GLY A 110 -8.35 -6.19 -54.38
CA GLY A 110 -7.83 -4.87 -54.15
C GLY A 110 -8.87 -3.77 -53.96
N ASN A 111 -10.12 -4.13 -53.73
CA ASN A 111 -11.17 -3.14 -53.42
C ASN A 111 -11.24 -2.89 -51.91
N PRO A 112 -11.67 -1.70 -51.46
CA PRO A 112 -11.94 -1.41 -50.07
C PRO A 112 -12.95 -2.39 -49.47
N VAL A 113 -12.63 -2.94 -48.28
CA VAL A 113 -13.57 -3.75 -47.52
C VAL A 113 -14.53 -2.84 -46.75
N PHE A 114 -15.80 -3.19 -46.82
CA PHE A 114 -16.87 -2.52 -46.08
C PHE A 114 -17.52 -3.53 -45.16
N ILE A 115 -17.81 -3.10 -43.95
CA ILE A 115 -18.59 -3.84 -42.98
C ILE A 115 -19.91 -3.14 -42.71
N ASP A 116 -20.90 -3.87 -42.26
CA ASP A 116 -22.10 -3.35 -41.64
C ASP A 116 -21.85 -3.18 -40.17
N GLU A 117 -21.70 -1.95 -39.69
CA GLU A 117 -21.38 -1.64 -38.28
C GLU A 117 -22.39 -2.20 -37.26
N ASN A 118 -23.52 -2.73 -37.71
CA ASN A 118 -24.55 -3.33 -36.87
C ASN A 118 -24.83 -4.80 -37.28
N SER A 119 -23.95 -5.43 -38.01
CA SER A 119 -24.10 -6.82 -38.40
C SER A 119 -23.57 -7.78 -37.34
N CYS A 120 -24.36 -8.76 -36.99
CA CYS A 120 -23.92 -9.88 -36.18
C CYS A 120 -23.48 -11.09 -37.06
N ALA A 121 -22.98 -10.88 -38.25
CA ALA A 121 -22.65 -11.98 -39.18
C ALA A 121 -21.52 -11.64 -40.16
N ASP A 122 -20.74 -10.62 -39.92
CA ASP A 122 -19.66 -10.18 -40.82
C ASP A 122 -18.26 -10.56 -40.36
N GLY A 123 -18.13 -11.11 -39.18
CA GLY A 123 -16.86 -11.58 -38.61
C GLY A 123 -16.01 -10.49 -37.97
N TYR A 124 -16.59 -9.34 -37.67
CA TYR A 124 -15.90 -8.23 -37.00
C TYR A 124 -16.51 -7.93 -35.63
N ASP A 125 -15.69 -7.37 -34.75
CA ASP A 125 -16.06 -6.79 -33.47
C ASP A 125 -16.52 -5.35 -33.74
N ASN A 126 -17.82 -5.16 -33.87
CA ASN A 126 -18.38 -3.91 -34.37
C ASN A 126 -18.54 -2.83 -33.29
N ASP A 127 -18.58 -3.22 -32.01
CA ASP A 127 -18.68 -2.33 -30.86
C ASP A 127 -17.37 -2.19 -30.06
N GLY A 128 -16.39 -3.06 -30.32
CA GLY A 128 -15.07 -3.00 -29.72
C GLY A 128 -14.94 -3.72 -28.36
N ASP A 129 -15.89 -4.59 -28.02
CA ASP A 129 -15.87 -5.33 -26.74
C ASP A 129 -15.00 -6.60 -26.80
N THR A 130 -14.36 -6.87 -27.93
CA THR A 130 -13.48 -8.02 -28.23
C THR A 130 -14.19 -9.34 -28.57
N LYS A 131 -15.49 -9.33 -28.77
CA LYS A 131 -16.25 -10.45 -29.27
C LYS A 131 -16.77 -10.18 -30.67
N VAL A 132 -17.12 -11.18 -31.39
CA VAL A 132 -17.55 -11.08 -32.77
C VAL A 132 -18.79 -11.90 -33.01
N ASP A 133 -19.71 -11.39 -33.80
CA ASP A 133 -20.92 -12.07 -34.28
C ASP A 133 -21.73 -12.82 -33.19
N SER A 134 -21.98 -14.08 -33.44
CA SER A 134 -22.81 -14.92 -32.55
C SER A 134 -22.19 -15.25 -31.19
N ASP A 135 -20.93 -14.96 -30.99
CA ASP A 135 -20.25 -15.13 -29.70
C ASP A 135 -20.45 -13.91 -28.79
N ASP A 136 -21.02 -12.85 -29.35
CA ASP A 136 -21.39 -11.65 -28.63
C ASP A 136 -22.81 -11.73 -28.06
N ALA A 137 -22.94 -11.47 -26.75
CA ALA A 137 -24.20 -11.56 -26.03
C ALA A 137 -25.17 -10.42 -26.35
N ASP A 138 -24.68 -9.32 -26.90
CA ASP A 138 -25.47 -8.15 -27.27
C ASP A 138 -25.93 -8.14 -28.74
N CYS A 139 -25.49 -9.11 -29.53
CA CYS A 139 -26.06 -9.38 -30.83
C CYS A 139 -27.54 -9.79 -30.74
N THR A 140 -28.42 -8.85 -30.99
CA THR A 140 -29.87 -9.03 -30.88
C THR A 140 -30.57 -8.81 -32.22
N GLY A 141 -31.29 -9.84 -32.70
CA GLY A 141 -32.06 -9.72 -33.91
C GLY A 141 -31.24 -9.52 -35.19
N GLY A 142 -29.98 -9.94 -35.21
CA GLY A 142 -29.06 -9.78 -36.33
C GLY A 142 -28.32 -8.43 -36.36
N ARG A 143 -28.38 -7.69 -35.26
CA ARG A 143 -27.67 -6.42 -35.07
C ARG A 143 -26.91 -6.46 -33.77
N GLU A 144 -25.70 -5.99 -33.80
CA GLU A 144 -24.88 -5.73 -32.66
C GLU A 144 -25.29 -4.42 -32.01
N LEU A 145 -25.41 -4.41 -30.69
CA LEU A 145 -25.81 -3.23 -29.92
C LEU A 145 -24.58 -2.57 -29.32
N PRO A 146 -24.59 -1.23 -29.25
CA PRO A 146 -23.45 -0.53 -28.65
C PRO A 146 -23.23 -0.87 -27.19
N PHE A 147 -21.99 -1.12 -26.87
CA PHE A 147 -21.51 -1.43 -25.53
C PHE A 147 -20.91 -0.21 -24.85
N TYR A 148 -21.27 0.03 -23.61
CA TYR A 148 -20.80 1.17 -22.85
C TYR A 148 -20.37 0.77 -21.45
N THR A 149 -19.40 1.53 -20.90
CA THR A 149 -18.98 1.44 -19.51
C THR A 149 -19.39 2.69 -18.76
N VAL A 150 -19.99 2.51 -17.59
CA VAL A 150 -20.30 3.58 -16.65
C VAL A 150 -19.42 3.46 -15.41
N GLU A 151 -18.77 4.54 -15.07
CA GLU A 151 -18.04 4.72 -13.83
C GLU A 151 -18.70 5.84 -13.04
N ALA A 152 -19.20 5.55 -11.84
CA ALA A 152 -19.81 6.54 -10.97
C ALA A 152 -19.09 6.56 -9.63
N TYR A 153 -18.76 7.75 -9.13
CA TYR A 153 -18.09 7.89 -7.85
C TYR A 153 -18.40 9.22 -7.16
N LYS A 154 -18.29 9.21 -5.86
CA LYS A 154 -18.29 10.39 -5.02
C LYS A 154 -17.35 10.18 -3.85
N PHE A 155 -16.45 11.12 -3.68
CA PHE A 155 -15.53 11.16 -2.56
C PHE A 155 -16.24 10.99 -1.21
N GLY A 156 -15.78 10.02 -0.38
CA GLY A 156 -16.39 9.71 0.92
C GLY A 156 -17.79 9.08 0.85
N LYS A 157 -18.21 8.59 -0.33
CA LYS A 157 -19.49 7.90 -0.52
C LYS A 157 -19.35 6.58 -1.26
N GLY A 158 -18.21 6.34 -1.92
CA GLY A 158 -17.92 5.13 -2.66
C GLY A 158 -17.98 5.29 -4.17
N GLN A 159 -17.93 4.16 -4.83
CA GLN A 159 -17.95 4.04 -6.29
C GLN A 159 -18.79 2.88 -6.76
N LYS A 160 -19.12 2.89 -8.04
CA LYS A 160 -19.70 1.78 -8.78
C LYS A 160 -19.32 1.90 -10.24
N ASP A 161 -18.86 0.81 -10.82
CA ASP A 161 -18.62 0.64 -12.24
C ASP A 161 -19.44 -0.55 -12.76
N PHE A 162 -19.88 -0.47 -13.99
CA PHE A 162 -20.58 -1.53 -14.68
C PHE A 162 -20.60 -1.28 -16.17
N ASN A 163 -20.80 -2.36 -16.91
CA ASN A 163 -20.97 -2.32 -18.35
C ASN A 163 -22.44 -2.54 -18.70
N PHE A 164 -22.88 -1.97 -19.80
CA PHE A 164 -24.21 -2.20 -20.30
C PHE A 164 -24.26 -2.11 -21.82
N VAL A 165 -25.22 -2.83 -22.38
CA VAL A 165 -25.60 -2.76 -23.79
C VAL A 165 -26.80 -1.85 -23.95
N LEU A 166 -26.74 -0.91 -24.88
CA LEU A 166 -27.78 0.07 -25.08
C LEU A 166 -28.90 -0.51 -25.97
N SER A 167 -29.98 -0.96 -25.34
CA SER A 167 -31.18 -1.49 -26.06
C SER A 167 -32.39 -0.60 -25.94
N GLY A 168 -32.25 0.60 -25.40
CA GLY A 168 -33.32 1.60 -25.20
C GLY A 168 -32.93 2.63 -24.17
N GLY A 169 -33.77 3.64 -23.98
CA GLY A 169 -33.54 4.71 -23.00
C GLY A 169 -33.37 4.19 -21.59
N ILE A 170 -32.42 4.77 -20.83
CA ILE A 170 -32.07 4.36 -19.47
C ILE A 170 -32.44 5.49 -18.49
N ASP A 171 -33.20 5.13 -17.47
CA ASP A 171 -33.43 5.95 -16.27
C ASP A 171 -33.27 5.03 -15.07
N ASP A 172 -32.04 4.85 -14.58
CA ASP A 172 -31.69 3.82 -13.61
C ASP A 172 -30.96 4.40 -12.39
N VAL A 173 -30.82 3.58 -11.35
CA VAL A 173 -30.21 3.95 -10.06
C VAL A 173 -28.85 3.31 -9.90
N ILE A 174 -27.82 4.12 -9.80
CA ILE A 174 -26.47 3.70 -9.45
C ILE A 174 -26.30 3.75 -7.93
N ASN A 175 -26.14 2.61 -7.29
CA ASN A 175 -25.85 2.54 -5.87
C ASN A 175 -24.33 2.47 -5.66
N LEU A 176 -23.73 3.55 -5.15
CA LEU A 176 -22.31 3.57 -4.81
C LEU A 176 -22.02 2.61 -3.67
N VAL A 177 -20.94 1.87 -3.80
CA VAL A 177 -20.43 0.97 -2.78
C VAL A 177 -19.18 1.59 -2.19
N ASN A 178 -19.19 1.81 -0.87
CA ASN A 178 -18.01 2.30 -0.18
C ASN A 178 -16.90 1.25 -0.20
N MET A 179 -15.69 1.66 -0.57
CA MET A 179 -14.52 0.83 -0.38
C MET A 179 -14.02 1.00 1.05
N LYS A 180 -13.73 -0.13 1.69
CA LYS A 180 -13.17 -0.08 3.04
C LYS A 180 -11.80 0.56 2.99
N PRO A 181 -11.50 1.44 3.94
CA PRO A 181 -10.17 2.03 4.03
C PRO A 181 -9.12 0.97 4.37
N SER A 182 -7.86 1.33 4.20
CA SER A 182 -6.72 0.52 4.58
C SER A 182 -5.83 1.25 5.58
N VAL A 183 -5.12 0.49 6.38
CA VAL A 183 -4.15 1.01 7.35
C VAL A 183 -2.89 0.12 7.34
N THR A 184 -1.74 0.73 7.49
CA THR A 184 -0.46 0.05 7.64
C THR A 184 0.26 0.54 8.87
N VAL A 185 1.07 -0.32 9.48
CA VAL A 185 1.95 -0.01 10.61
C VAL A 185 3.39 -0.13 10.14
N THR A 186 4.21 0.86 10.44
CA THR A 186 5.61 0.92 10.00
C THR A 186 6.48 -0.09 10.72
N GLN A 187 6.25 -0.29 12.02
CA GLN A 187 7.01 -1.22 12.83
C GLN A 187 6.62 -2.66 12.47
N ASN A 188 7.61 -3.48 12.16
CA ASN A 188 7.40 -4.90 11.88
C ASN A 188 7.15 -5.69 13.17
N ASP A 189 6.56 -6.88 13.03
CA ASP A 189 6.44 -7.84 14.12
C ASP A 189 7.83 -8.15 14.71
N GLY A 190 7.89 -8.34 16.04
CA GLY A 190 9.13 -8.58 16.75
C GLY A 190 9.93 -7.32 17.08
N PHE A 191 9.50 -6.12 16.67
CA PHE A 191 10.13 -4.89 17.13
C PHE A 191 10.04 -4.78 18.66
N SER A 192 11.11 -4.35 19.29
CA SER A 192 11.19 -4.29 20.76
C SER A 192 10.79 -2.91 21.26
N PHE A 193 9.99 -2.89 22.31
CA PHE A 193 9.68 -1.71 23.09
C PHE A 193 10.12 -1.90 24.55
N ALA A 194 10.70 -0.87 25.13
CA ALA A 194 10.98 -0.82 26.55
C ALA A 194 9.74 -0.31 27.32
N THR A 195 9.71 0.96 27.69
CA THR A 195 8.61 1.51 28.50
C THR A 195 7.51 2.19 27.70
N THR A 196 7.79 2.58 26.46
CA THR A 196 6.85 3.30 25.59
C THR A 196 6.81 2.68 24.21
N ALA A 197 5.61 2.29 23.77
CA ALA A 197 5.39 1.90 22.40
C ALA A 197 5.09 3.13 21.55
N SER A 198 5.98 3.44 20.61
CA SER A 198 5.78 4.50 19.61
C SER A 198 5.47 3.85 18.27
N LEU A 199 4.20 3.85 17.89
CA LEU A 199 3.72 3.32 16.63
C LEU A 199 3.53 4.44 15.61
N SER A 200 3.78 4.14 14.37
CA SER A 200 3.50 5.02 13.24
C SER A 200 3.05 4.22 12.03
N GLY A 201 2.46 4.89 11.08
CA GLY A 201 2.03 4.22 9.87
C GLY A 201 1.37 5.15 8.88
N SER A 202 0.69 4.56 7.93
CA SER A 202 -0.10 5.26 6.94
C SER A 202 -1.49 4.66 6.83
N SER A 203 -2.44 5.48 6.39
CA SER A 203 -3.75 5.00 6.01
C SER A 203 -4.23 5.72 4.76
N TRP A 204 -5.08 5.05 4.03
CA TRP A 204 -5.69 5.63 2.86
C TRP A 204 -7.02 4.93 2.56
N ASP A 205 -7.86 5.65 1.87
CA ASP A 205 -9.11 5.17 1.36
C ASP A 205 -9.15 5.57 -0.10
N GLY A 206 -9.13 4.61 -0.99
CA GLY A 206 -8.98 4.86 -2.41
C GLY A 206 -9.77 3.89 -3.25
N ILE A 207 -10.11 4.31 -4.43
CA ILE A 207 -10.70 3.48 -5.44
C ILE A 207 -9.62 2.56 -6.01
N SER A 208 -9.82 1.26 -5.97
CA SER A 208 -9.00 0.30 -6.69
C SER A 208 -9.75 -0.17 -7.93
N GLY A 209 -9.14 -0.03 -9.10
CA GLY A 209 -9.72 -0.53 -10.35
C GLY A 209 -8.88 -0.14 -11.57
N PRO A 210 -9.17 -0.70 -12.73
CA PRO A 210 -8.43 -0.42 -13.97
C PRO A 210 -8.57 1.03 -14.45
N TYR A 211 -9.46 1.80 -13.87
CA TYR A 211 -9.78 3.19 -14.23
C TYR A 211 -8.89 4.25 -13.57
N ALA A 212 -7.83 3.84 -12.89
CA ALA A 212 -6.79 4.73 -12.35
C ALA A 212 -6.03 5.54 -13.44
N LEU A 213 -6.45 5.46 -14.68
CA LEU A 213 -5.82 6.17 -15.80
C LEU A 213 -6.23 7.65 -15.90
N ASP A 214 -7.34 8.04 -15.32
CA ASP A 214 -7.73 9.46 -15.27
C ASP A 214 -7.12 10.12 -14.04
N GLN A 215 -5.98 10.77 -14.23
CA GLN A 215 -5.19 11.34 -13.14
C GLN A 215 -5.95 12.42 -12.33
N ILE A 216 -6.89 13.10 -12.96
CA ILE A 216 -7.74 14.13 -12.31
C ILE A 216 -8.78 13.46 -11.42
N ALA A 217 -9.42 12.39 -11.89
CA ALA A 217 -10.33 11.59 -11.10
C ALA A 217 -9.61 10.91 -9.93
N TYR A 218 -8.41 10.40 -10.15
CA TYR A 218 -7.58 9.79 -9.13
C TYR A 218 -7.18 10.76 -8.01
N GLU A 219 -6.89 12.01 -8.32
CA GLU A 219 -6.54 13.03 -7.31
C GLU A 219 -7.71 13.41 -6.40
N ASN A 220 -8.94 13.24 -6.87
CA ASN A 220 -10.16 13.49 -6.11
C ASN A 220 -10.72 12.25 -5.39
N GLN A 221 -10.11 11.08 -5.56
CA GLN A 221 -10.63 9.79 -5.12
C GLN A 221 -10.13 9.31 -3.75
N PHE A 222 -9.24 10.05 -3.11
CA PHE A 222 -8.83 9.70 -1.76
C PHE A 222 -9.98 9.90 -0.77
N GLY A 223 -10.45 8.81 -0.19
CA GLY A 223 -11.42 8.82 0.88
C GLY A 223 -10.92 9.66 2.06
N LEU A 224 -11.85 10.24 2.80
CA LEU A 224 -11.53 10.98 4.02
C LEU A 224 -11.40 10.01 5.17
N ILE A 225 -10.18 9.57 5.43
CA ILE A 225 -9.93 8.93 6.71
C ILE A 225 -10.29 9.93 7.81
N LYS A 226 -11.24 9.54 8.65
CA LYS A 226 -11.72 10.38 9.76
C LYS A 226 -10.89 10.17 11.00
N ARG A 227 -10.37 8.95 11.19
CA ARG A 227 -9.52 8.57 12.33
C ARG A 227 -8.82 7.26 12.06
N VAL A 228 -7.69 7.09 12.71
CA VAL A 228 -7.01 5.81 12.91
C VAL A 228 -7.14 5.48 14.38
N GLU A 229 -7.49 4.25 14.68
CA GLU A 229 -7.72 3.78 16.04
C GLU A 229 -6.81 2.61 16.36
N ILE A 230 -6.27 2.64 17.57
CA ILE A 230 -5.38 1.60 18.10
C ILE A 230 -6.01 1.01 19.35
N GLN A 231 -6.02 -0.32 19.43
CA GLN A 231 -6.31 -1.07 20.64
C GLN A 231 -4.99 -1.57 21.23
N PRO A 232 -4.52 -0.97 22.34
CA PRO A 232 -3.28 -1.37 22.97
C PRO A 232 -3.40 -2.74 23.69
N PRO A 233 -2.27 -3.35 24.06
CA PRO A 233 -2.25 -4.58 24.83
C PRO A 233 -3.02 -4.44 26.15
N GLY A 234 -3.77 -5.47 26.52
CA GLY A 234 -4.56 -5.48 27.77
C GLY A 234 -5.78 -4.58 27.78
N SER A 235 -6.01 -3.77 26.72
CA SER A 235 -7.21 -2.90 26.61
C SER A 235 -8.25 -3.52 25.69
N THR A 236 -9.53 -3.31 26.06
CA THR A 236 -10.68 -3.54 25.19
C THR A 236 -11.08 -2.30 24.39
N ASP A 237 -10.57 -1.14 24.77
CA ASP A 237 -10.92 0.15 24.20
C ASP A 237 -10.03 0.49 22.99
N TRP A 238 -10.60 1.28 22.08
CA TRP A 238 -9.92 1.84 20.94
C TRP A 238 -9.56 3.31 21.19
N TYR A 239 -8.32 3.67 20.96
CA TYR A 239 -7.76 5.01 21.16
C TYR A 239 -7.41 5.63 19.81
N SER A 240 -7.65 6.93 19.66
CA SER A 240 -7.34 7.63 18.43
C SER A 240 -5.85 7.92 18.28
N ALA A 241 -5.30 7.65 17.10
CA ALA A 241 -3.98 8.11 16.71
C ALA A 241 -3.95 9.62 16.44
N ILE A 242 -2.77 10.18 16.42
CA ILE A 242 -2.49 11.56 16.03
C ILE A 242 -2.28 11.61 14.50
N ASP A 243 -2.97 12.51 13.82
CA ASP A 243 -2.71 12.81 12.41
C ASP A 243 -1.39 13.57 12.27
N THR A 244 -0.44 12.97 11.56
CA THR A 244 0.88 13.57 11.27
C THR A 244 1.05 13.96 9.80
N SER A 245 -0.02 13.86 9.01
CA SER A 245 0.01 14.14 7.57
C SER A 245 0.26 15.61 7.22
N GLY A 246 -0.03 16.52 8.15
CA GLY A 246 0.00 17.96 7.91
C GLY A 246 -1.12 18.46 6.99
N ALA A 247 -2.17 17.66 6.79
CA ALA A 247 -3.25 17.98 5.85
C ALA A 247 -4.04 19.23 6.23
N ASN A 248 -4.22 19.53 7.53
CA ASN A 248 -4.95 20.70 8.03
C ASN A 248 -6.27 20.95 7.30
N GLY A 249 -7.01 19.88 6.97
CA GLY A 249 -8.25 19.94 6.20
C GLY A 249 -8.09 20.00 4.69
N MET A 250 -6.88 20.10 4.15
CA MET A 250 -6.61 19.97 2.72
C MET A 250 -6.68 18.52 2.28
N ILE A 251 -7.14 18.31 1.05
CA ILE A 251 -7.27 16.99 0.47
C ILE A 251 -6.68 17.01 -0.93
N SER A 252 -5.60 16.25 -1.11
CA SER A 252 -4.98 15.99 -2.41
C SER A 252 -4.34 14.60 -2.40
N LYS A 253 -3.88 14.13 -3.54
CA LYS A 253 -3.13 12.87 -3.65
C LYS A 253 -1.91 12.81 -2.72
N SER A 254 -1.25 13.92 -2.53
CA SER A 254 -0.03 14.04 -1.71
C SER A 254 -0.31 14.35 -0.25
N VAL A 255 -1.44 14.99 0.04
CA VAL A 255 -1.77 15.46 1.39
C VAL A 255 -3.25 15.20 1.67
N HIS A 256 -3.53 14.33 2.61
CA HIS A 256 -4.89 14.04 3.10
C HIS A 256 -4.84 13.62 4.57
N PRO A 257 -5.94 13.77 5.34
CA PRO A 257 -5.97 13.41 6.75
C PRO A 257 -5.53 11.96 6.98
N PHE A 258 -4.71 11.74 7.99
CA PHE A 258 -4.18 10.43 8.38
C PHE A 258 -3.41 9.69 7.27
N LYS A 259 -2.95 10.37 6.21
CA LYS A 259 -1.98 9.77 5.28
C LYS A 259 -0.79 9.19 6.03
N THR A 260 -0.34 9.90 7.05
CA THR A 260 0.57 9.41 8.06
C THR A 260 0.00 9.68 9.45
N TRP A 261 0.26 8.79 10.37
CA TRP A 261 -0.23 8.84 11.73
C TRP A 261 0.81 8.35 12.72
N SER A 262 0.68 8.76 13.97
CA SER A 262 1.48 8.28 15.11
C SER A 262 0.61 7.99 16.33
N PHE A 263 1.13 7.12 17.20
CA PHE A 263 0.48 6.76 18.45
C PHE A 263 1.54 6.38 19.47
N GLU A 264 1.38 6.83 20.71
CA GLU A 264 2.24 6.47 21.82
C GLU A 264 1.43 5.84 22.94
N TRP A 265 1.97 4.80 23.53
CA TRP A 265 1.37 4.07 24.64
C TRP A 265 2.41 3.75 25.70
N ASP A 266 2.08 4.07 26.96
CA ASP A 266 2.90 3.72 28.10
C ASP A 266 2.74 2.24 28.47
N LEU A 267 3.80 1.49 28.36
CA LEU A 267 3.87 0.06 28.67
C LEU A 267 4.47 -0.20 30.07
N SER A 268 4.96 0.81 30.77
CA SER A 268 5.63 0.65 32.08
C SER A 268 4.73 0.01 33.14
N ALA A 269 3.42 0.17 33.01
CA ALA A 269 2.42 -0.38 33.92
C ALA A 269 1.71 -1.62 33.32
N HIS A 270 2.29 -2.25 32.29
CA HIS A 270 1.65 -3.40 31.64
C HIS A 270 1.56 -4.60 32.62
N PRO A 271 0.36 -5.13 32.88
CA PRO A 271 0.12 -6.10 33.96
C PRO A 271 0.75 -7.47 33.70
N GLU A 272 1.04 -7.81 32.45
CA GLU A 272 1.61 -9.10 32.07
C GLU A 272 3.15 -9.13 32.18
N GLY A 273 3.79 -7.98 32.45
CA GLY A 273 5.26 -7.88 32.53
C GLY A 273 5.90 -8.04 31.15
N GLU A 274 7.11 -8.58 31.14
CA GLU A 274 7.85 -8.86 29.91
C GLU A 274 7.21 -9.97 29.08
N GLY A 275 7.27 -9.83 27.76
CA GLY A 275 6.72 -10.83 26.85
C GLY A 275 6.21 -10.24 25.54
N ASP A 276 5.39 -11.02 24.88
CA ASP A 276 4.76 -10.59 23.63
C ASP A 276 3.56 -9.69 23.92
N VAL A 277 3.51 -8.55 23.29
CA VAL A 277 2.35 -7.64 23.35
C VAL A 277 1.73 -7.50 21.98
N THR A 278 0.40 -7.39 21.94
CA THR A 278 -0.36 -7.31 20.72
C THR A 278 -1.09 -5.98 20.62
N PHE A 279 -0.83 -5.25 19.54
CA PHE A 279 -1.59 -4.08 19.15
C PHE A 279 -2.52 -4.42 17.98
N ARG A 280 -3.70 -3.82 17.97
CA ARG A 280 -4.62 -3.88 16.84
C ARG A 280 -4.85 -2.48 16.33
N VAL A 281 -4.83 -2.30 15.02
CA VAL A 281 -4.95 -0.99 14.37
C VAL A 281 -6.03 -1.07 13.30
N ARG A 282 -6.86 -0.04 13.19
CA ARG A 282 -7.85 0.12 12.13
C ARG A 282 -8.00 1.58 11.76
N SER A 283 -8.42 1.84 10.54
CA SER A 283 -8.83 3.17 10.09
C SER A 283 -10.35 3.22 9.85
N TYR A 284 -10.91 4.43 9.90
CA TYR A 284 -12.33 4.70 9.68
C TYR A 284 -12.49 5.88 8.72
N ASP A 285 -13.25 5.70 7.64
CA ASP A 285 -13.48 6.72 6.60
C ASP A 285 -14.73 7.58 6.81
N GLY A 286 -15.52 7.26 7.81
CA GLY A 286 -16.81 7.89 8.09
C GLY A 286 -18.00 7.00 7.75
N LEU A 287 -17.79 5.89 7.06
CA LEU A 287 -18.79 4.88 6.69
C LEU A 287 -18.39 3.50 7.20
N ASP A 288 -17.17 3.06 6.90
CA ASP A 288 -16.68 1.73 7.20
C ASP A 288 -15.32 1.76 7.91
N TYR A 289 -15.02 0.65 8.59
CA TYR A 289 -13.70 0.38 9.13
C TYR A 289 -12.87 -0.47 8.16
N SER A 290 -11.56 -0.23 8.17
CA SER A 290 -10.60 -1.14 7.54
C SER A 290 -10.66 -2.53 8.18
N PRO A 291 -10.14 -3.57 7.52
CA PRO A 291 -9.68 -4.75 8.23
C PRO A 291 -8.76 -4.35 9.39
N VAL A 292 -8.83 -5.12 10.49
CA VAL A 292 -7.95 -4.89 11.63
C VAL A 292 -6.55 -5.41 11.32
N GLU A 293 -5.59 -4.52 11.34
CA GLU A 293 -4.18 -4.85 11.27
C GLU A 293 -3.71 -5.28 12.67
N VAL A 294 -3.12 -6.45 12.79
CA VAL A 294 -2.65 -7.02 14.06
C VAL A 294 -1.14 -7.07 14.03
N ARG A 295 -0.50 -6.46 15.03
CA ARG A 295 0.95 -6.45 15.18
C ARG A 295 1.33 -7.02 16.55
N LYS A 296 2.37 -7.82 16.55
CA LYS A 296 2.95 -8.39 17.76
C LYS A 296 4.36 -7.83 17.98
N TYR A 297 4.60 -7.37 19.18
CA TYR A 297 5.87 -6.75 19.54
C TYR A 297 6.45 -7.40 20.77
N LYS A 298 7.76 -7.23 20.93
CA LYS A 298 8.48 -7.61 22.11
C LYS A 298 8.39 -6.50 23.14
N LEU A 299 7.89 -6.79 24.33
CA LEU A 299 7.98 -5.91 25.49
C LEU A 299 9.19 -6.31 26.31
N ASN A 300 10.22 -5.47 26.36
CA ASN A 300 11.46 -5.68 27.05
C ASN A 300 11.64 -4.57 28.09
N LEU A 301 11.35 -4.88 29.35
CA LEU A 301 11.33 -3.92 30.46
C LEU A 301 12.57 -4.03 31.39
N VAL A 302 13.28 -5.13 31.31
CA VAL A 302 14.33 -5.47 32.26
C VAL A 302 15.64 -5.75 31.54
N ALA A 303 16.70 -5.10 31.99
CA ALA A 303 18.04 -5.33 31.46
C ALA A 303 18.51 -6.78 31.70
N PRO A 304 19.31 -7.34 30.77
CA PRO A 304 19.83 -8.69 30.91
C PRO A 304 20.74 -8.83 32.13
N THR A 305 20.82 -10.04 32.65
CA THR A 305 21.71 -10.44 33.75
C THR A 305 22.82 -11.32 33.20
N MET A 306 23.92 -11.38 33.95
CA MET A 306 25.04 -12.24 33.58
C MET A 306 25.76 -12.82 34.81
N LEU A 307 26.51 -13.88 34.57
CA LEU A 307 27.41 -14.51 35.55
C LEU A 307 28.73 -14.83 34.86
N VAL A 308 29.85 -14.46 35.51
CA VAL A 308 31.19 -14.84 35.06
C VAL A 308 31.59 -16.11 35.81
N ASN A 309 31.82 -17.19 35.08
CA ASN A 309 32.23 -18.49 35.66
C ASN A 309 33.74 -18.59 35.83
N SER A 310 34.50 -17.99 34.92
CA SER A 310 35.99 -17.99 34.94
C SER A 310 36.46 -16.66 34.34
N PRO A 311 37.61 -16.12 34.80
CA PRO A 311 38.47 -16.59 35.88
C PRO A 311 37.86 -16.34 37.25
N ALA A 312 38.35 -17.04 38.27
CA ALA A 312 38.01 -16.74 39.68
C ALA A 312 38.58 -15.36 40.07
N ASP A 313 37.83 -14.63 40.88
CA ASP A 313 38.27 -13.35 41.41
C ASP A 313 39.59 -13.53 42.23
N GLY A 314 40.54 -12.60 42.09
CA GLY A 314 41.87 -12.66 42.71
C GLY A 314 42.83 -13.68 42.09
N SER A 315 42.45 -14.38 41.03
CA SER A 315 43.31 -15.39 40.40
C SER A 315 44.56 -14.79 39.75
N SER A 316 45.63 -15.58 39.60
CA SER A 316 46.89 -15.16 39.01
C SER A 316 47.18 -15.94 37.73
N HIS A 317 47.65 -15.26 36.70
CA HIS A 317 47.88 -15.80 35.37
C HIS A 317 49.24 -15.40 34.82
N THR A 318 49.94 -16.37 34.22
CA THR A 318 51.32 -16.22 33.71
C THR A 318 51.46 -16.59 32.24
N ASN A 319 50.45 -17.17 31.63
CA ASN A 319 50.55 -17.80 30.28
C ASN A 319 50.28 -16.86 29.10
N GLY A 320 50.26 -15.54 29.29
CA GLY A 320 50.03 -14.56 28.22
C GLY A 320 48.58 -14.46 27.77
N LYS A 321 47.69 -15.32 28.27
CA LYS A 321 46.26 -15.39 27.93
C LYS A 321 45.45 -15.80 29.17
N VAL A 322 44.25 -15.22 29.27
CA VAL A 322 43.22 -15.70 30.21
C VAL A 322 41.91 -15.85 29.49
N THR A 323 41.23 -16.96 29.68
CA THR A 323 39.93 -17.22 29.08
C THR A 323 38.83 -16.84 30.07
N PHE A 324 38.03 -15.84 29.69
CA PHE A 324 36.81 -15.52 30.40
C PHE A 324 35.68 -16.38 29.84
N THR A 325 34.88 -16.93 30.73
CA THR A 325 33.66 -17.68 30.39
C THR A 325 32.53 -17.29 31.31
N GLY A 326 31.30 -17.38 30.79
CA GLY A 326 30.15 -17.06 31.60
C GLY A 326 28.84 -17.44 30.95
N THR A 327 27.76 -17.05 31.60
CA THR A 327 26.42 -17.17 31.10
C THR A 327 25.75 -15.79 31.16
N ALA A 328 24.85 -15.51 30.22
CA ALA A 328 23.99 -14.33 30.23
C ALA A 328 22.53 -14.76 30.03
N SER A 329 21.62 -14.03 30.59
CA SER A 329 20.21 -14.37 30.57
C SER A 329 19.39 -13.09 30.48
N ASP A 330 18.45 -13.08 29.58
CA ASP A 330 17.41 -12.08 29.45
C ASP A 330 16.12 -12.67 30.02
N PRO A 331 15.39 -11.97 30.90
CA PRO A 331 14.15 -12.47 31.47
C PRO A 331 12.97 -12.53 30.47
N TYR A 332 13.11 -11.96 29.26
CA TYR A 332 12.09 -12.04 28.24
C TYR A 332 11.73 -13.50 27.89
N THR A 333 10.43 -13.81 27.93
CA THR A 333 9.92 -15.19 27.75
C THR A 333 9.03 -15.34 26.49
N GLY A 334 8.98 -14.32 25.63
CA GLY A 334 8.12 -14.31 24.45
C GLY A 334 8.64 -15.15 23.28
N THR A 335 7.95 -15.03 22.17
CA THR A 335 8.15 -15.85 20.94
C THR A 335 9.54 -15.69 20.32
N TRP A 336 10.16 -14.50 20.45
CA TRP A 336 11.44 -14.19 19.79
C TRP A 336 12.68 -14.64 20.57
N GLY A 337 12.49 -15.21 21.76
CA GLY A 337 13.60 -15.74 22.57
C GLY A 337 14.48 -14.66 23.22
N SER A 338 15.55 -15.10 23.92
CA SER A 338 16.55 -14.20 24.49
C SER A 338 17.28 -13.42 23.39
N ASP A 339 17.50 -12.13 23.60
CA ASP A 339 18.16 -11.24 22.63
C ASP A 339 19.52 -10.72 23.14
N ILE A 340 20.23 -11.47 23.97
CA ILE A 340 21.60 -11.14 24.32
C ILE A 340 22.41 -10.87 23.06
N GLN A 341 22.81 -9.62 22.85
CA GLN A 341 23.54 -9.19 21.68
C GLN A 341 25.04 -9.20 21.83
N SER A 342 25.51 -8.70 22.98
CA SER A 342 26.95 -8.64 23.24
C SER A 342 27.27 -8.73 24.70
N ILE A 343 28.52 -9.08 24.98
CA ILE A 343 29.14 -9.01 26.30
C ILE A 343 30.20 -7.91 26.28
N TRP A 344 30.06 -6.96 27.18
CA TRP A 344 30.95 -5.81 27.27
C TRP A 344 32.00 -6.03 28.37
N PHE A 345 33.20 -5.54 28.08
CA PHE A 345 34.33 -5.53 29.01
C PHE A 345 34.83 -4.11 29.18
N ASP A 346 34.98 -3.67 30.41
CA ASP A 346 35.69 -2.43 30.79
C ASP A 346 36.83 -2.83 31.75
N ILE A 347 38.07 -2.50 31.37
CA ILE A 347 39.28 -2.97 32.05
C ILE A 347 40.04 -1.77 32.55
N ASN A 348 40.47 -1.83 33.81
CA ASN A 348 41.41 -0.91 34.42
C ASN A 348 42.60 -1.70 34.92
N GLY A 349 43.83 -1.23 34.65
CA GLY A 349 45.05 -1.90 34.99
C GLY A 349 46.15 -0.97 35.45
N PRO A 350 47.38 -1.49 35.70
CA PRO A 350 48.53 -0.74 36.15
C PRO A 350 48.86 0.44 35.22
N ASN A 351 49.46 1.51 35.84
CA ASN A 351 49.94 2.69 35.12
C ASN A 351 48.88 3.39 34.23
N GLY A 352 47.60 3.32 34.60
CA GLY A 352 46.53 3.96 33.89
C GLY A 352 46.07 3.20 32.60
N TYR A 353 46.42 1.93 32.50
CA TYR A 353 45.87 1.09 31.42
C TYR A 353 44.36 1.03 31.50
N THR A 354 43.69 1.31 30.38
CA THR A 354 42.26 1.16 30.23
C THR A 354 41.91 0.56 28.88
N ALA A 355 40.95 -0.32 28.83
CA ALA A 355 40.39 -0.87 27.59
C ALA A 355 38.89 -1.05 27.73
N ASN A 356 38.17 -0.88 26.62
CA ASN A 356 36.75 -1.13 26.57
C ASN A 356 36.41 -1.71 25.20
N PHE A 357 35.75 -2.86 25.20
CA PHE A 357 35.36 -3.54 23.96
C PHE A 357 34.14 -4.43 24.18
N GLU A 358 33.54 -4.85 23.11
CA GLU A 358 32.44 -5.81 23.10
C GLU A 358 32.84 -7.10 22.36
N VAL A 359 32.23 -8.19 22.76
CA VAL A 359 32.31 -9.47 22.09
C VAL A 359 30.90 -9.97 21.79
N SER A 360 30.73 -10.75 20.71
CA SER A 360 29.44 -11.33 20.39
C SER A 360 28.82 -12.05 21.57
N GLY A 361 27.57 -11.69 21.90
CA GLY A 361 26.85 -12.23 23.03
C GLY A 361 26.10 -13.51 22.66
N SER A 362 26.01 -14.38 23.67
CA SER A 362 25.13 -15.54 23.68
C SER A 362 24.81 -15.92 25.12
N THR A 363 23.83 -16.78 25.30
CA THR A 363 23.47 -17.29 26.65
C THR A 363 24.61 -18.02 27.33
N ALA A 364 25.56 -18.58 26.59
CA ALA A 364 26.84 -19.09 27.10
C ALA A 364 27.94 -18.47 26.23
N TRP A 365 28.87 -17.78 26.86
CA TRP A 365 29.89 -17.01 26.18
C TRP A 365 31.31 -17.35 26.66
N ALA A 366 32.28 -17.14 25.77
CA ALA A 366 33.72 -17.28 26.09
C ALA A 366 34.52 -16.22 25.33
N TYR A 367 35.56 -15.69 25.99
CA TYR A 367 36.46 -14.72 25.40
C TYR A 367 37.89 -14.93 25.89
N ASP A 368 38.85 -14.98 24.96
CA ASP A 368 40.26 -15.08 25.25
C ASP A 368 40.89 -13.68 25.30
N TRP A 369 41.22 -13.20 26.48
CA TRP A 369 41.96 -11.96 26.67
C TRP A 369 43.47 -12.23 26.65
N ILE A 370 44.17 -11.58 25.71
CA ILE A 370 45.61 -11.73 25.52
C ILE A 370 46.33 -10.57 26.19
N PHE A 371 47.31 -10.88 27.04
CA PHE A 371 48.00 -9.89 27.87
C PHE A 371 49.52 -9.88 27.72
N GLN A 372 50.08 -10.44 26.65
CA GLN A 372 51.53 -10.62 26.47
C GLN A 372 52.35 -9.35 26.52
N GLU A 373 51.75 -8.24 26.08
CA GLU A 373 52.42 -6.94 26.02
C GLU A 373 52.04 -6.02 27.19
N LEU A 374 51.29 -6.55 28.15
CA LEU A 374 50.80 -5.81 29.28
C LEU A 374 51.76 -5.90 30.46
N GLN A 375 51.67 -4.97 31.35
CA GLN A 375 52.51 -4.92 32.55
C GLN A 375 52.05 -5.90 33.62
N THR A 376 52.99 -6.42 34.40
CA THR A 376 52.70 -7.18 35.62
C THR A 376 51.93 -6.33 36.61
N GLY A 377 50.84 -6.86 37.15
CA GLY A 377 50.02 -6.20 38.14
C GLY A 377 48.58 -6.66 38.16
N GLN A 378 47.77 -5.96 38.92
CA GLN A 378 46.34 -6.23 39.02
C GLN A 378 45.56 -5.54 37.92
N TYR A 379 44.63 -6.25 37.32
CA TYR A 379 43.67 -5.77 36.34
C TYR A 379 42.27 -6.01 36.88
N ASP A 380 41.46 -4.93 36.88
CA ASP A 380 40.07 -4.93 37.32
C ASP A 380 39.13 -4.87 36.13
N PHE A 381 38.25 -5.82 36.05
CA PHE A 381 37.26 -5.95 34.98
C PHE A 381 35.88 -5.62 35.51
N ARG A 382 35.11 -4.87 34.71
CA ARG A 382 33.66 -4.80 34.78
C ARG A 382 33.11 -5.44 33.53
N ILE A 383 32.17 -6.35 33.71
CA ILE A 383 31.64 -7.15 32.60
C ILE A 383 30.13 -7.12 32.69
N TRP A 384 29.43 -6.83 31.58
CA TRP A 384 27.97 -6.83 31.52
C TRP A 384 27.46 -7.35 30.18
N ALA A 385 26.23 -7.86 30.17
CA ALA A 385 25.52 -8.23 28.94
C ALA A 385 24.69 -7.06 28.43
N SER A 386 24.52 -6.98 27.12
CA SER A 386 23.60 -6.06 26.45
C SER A 386 22.60 -6.82 25.59
N ASP A 387 21.41 -6.25 25.45
CA ASP A 387 20.36 -6.68 24.55
C ASP A 387 20.03 -5.59 23.50
N SER A 388 18.89 -5.71 22.80
CA SER A 388 18.43 -4.73 21.82
C SER A 388 18.09 -3.36 22.42
N ASP A 389 17.80 -3.26 23.70
CA ASP A 389 17.25 -2.06 24.34
C ASP A 389 18.14 -1.52 25.46
N PHE A 390 18.79 -2.40 26.22
CA PHE A 390 19.54 -2.05 27.41
C PHE A 390 21.04 -2.28 27.26
N CYS A 391 21.81 -1.50 27.99
CA CYS A 391 23.24 -1.74 28.22
C CYS A 391 24.14 -1.67 26.97
N LYS A 392 23.74 -0.96 25.94
CA LYS A 392 24.38 -0.93 24.62
C LYS A 392 25.71 -0.17 24.54
N THR A 393 26.06 0.60 25.53
CA THR A 393 27.24 1.46 25.48
C THR A 393 28.04 1.46 26.79
N LYS A 394 29.30 1.90 26.72
CA LYS A 394 30.14 2.07 27.92
C LYS A 394 29.49 2.93 28.99
N SER A 395 28.73 3.95 28.63
CA SER A 395 28.09 4.86 29.59
C SER A 395 26.86 4.26 30.27
N SER A 396 26.26 3.24 29.69
CA SER A 396 25.07 2.58 30.25
C SER A 396 25.36 1.53 31.32
N TRP A 397 26.63 1.20 31.57
CA TRP A 397 27.00 0.18 32.58
C TRP A 397 26.52 0.54 34.00
N VAL A 398 26.30 1.82 34.29
CA VAL A 398 25.86 2.29 35.63
C VAL A 398 24.49 1.72 36.01
N ASP A 399 23.64 1.53 35.00
CA ASP A 399 22.26 1.06 35.15
C ASP A 399 22.12 -0.44 34.86
N CYS A 400 23.23 -1.10 34.49
CA CYS A 400 23.25 -2.51 34.09
C CYS A 400 23.74 -3.40 35.22
N VAL A 401 23.16 -4.58 35.28
CA VAL A 401 23.73 -5.66 36.15
C VAL A 401 25.08 -6.04 35.58
N HIS A 402 26.14 -5.84 36.37
CA HIS A 402 27.51 -6.14 35.99
C HIS A 402 28.21 -7.00 37.01
N GLU A 403 29.13 -7.82 36.55
CA GLU A 403 30.06 -8.59 37.37
C GLU A 403 31.41 -7.92 37.39
N THR A 404 32.11 -8.03 38.50
CA THR A 404 33.49 -7.56 38.62
C THR A 404 34.45 -8.72 38.83
N ARG A 405 35.64 -8.61 38.24
CA ARG A 405 36.74 -9.56 38.47
C ARG A 405 38.04 -8.78 38.59
N SER A 406 38.81 -9.08 39.60
CA SER A 406 40.18 -8.61 39.72
C SER A 406 41.11 -9.82 39.50
N ILE A 407 42.02 -9.70 38.56
CA ILE A 407 43.03 -10.77 38.33
C ILE A 407 44.43 -10.19 38.36
N ASN A 408 45.38 -11.01 38.75
CA ASN A 408 46.78 -10.66 38.79
C ASN A 408 47.51 -11.25 37.57
N ILE A 409 48.18 -10.39 36.83
CA ILE A 409 48.97 -10.78 35.67
C ILE A 409 50.47 -10.75 36.09
N ASN A 410 51.16 -11.81 35.76
CA ASN A 410 52.63 -11.84 35.89
C ASN A 410 53.25 -12.20 34.54
N THR A 411 53.74 -11.17 33.86
CA THR A 411 54.31 -11.29 32.51
C THR A 411 55.78 -11.72 32.55
N ASP A 412 56.47 -11.67 33.71
CA ASP A 412 57.90 -12.06 33.84
C ASP A 412 58.10 -13.53 33.55
N ASN A 413 57.08 -14.33 33.74
CA ASN A 413 57.10 -15.79 33.48
C ASN A 413 56.15 -16.22 32.36
N ALA A 414 55.68 -15.29 31.52
CA ALA A 414 54.77 -15.61 30.44
C ALA A 414 55.47 -16.49 29.38
N ILE A 415 54.83 -17.57 29.01
CA ILE A 415 55.28 -18.40 27.88
C ILE A 415 55.04 -17.61 26.61
N PRO A 416 56.06 -17.48 25.70
CA PRO A 416 55.83 -16.83 24.42
C PRO A 416 54.68 -17.48 23.64
N PHE A 417 53.75 -16.66 23.19
CA PHE A 417 52.60 -17.11 22.42
C PHE A 417 52.73 -16.56 21.01
N VAL A 418 52.65 -17.41 20.01
CA VAL A 418 52.65 -17.01 18.60
C VAL A 418 51.24 -17.17 18.04
N GLN A 419 50.60 -16.05 17.74
CA GLN A 419 49.35 -16.05 17.02
C GLN A 419 49.66 -15.92 15.53
N LEU A 420 49.39 -16.94 14.75
CA LEU A 420 49.39 -16.82 13.29
C LEU A 420 48.10 -16.14 12.86
N SER A 421 48.19 -14.91 12.44
CA SER A 421 47.05 -14.13 11.95
C SER A 421 46.59 -14.52 10.53
N GLU A 422 47.45 -15.20 9.79
CA GLU A 422 47.11 -15.71 8.45
C GLU A 422 47.78 -17.07 8.18
N PRO A 423 47.16 -17.94 7.41
CA PRO A 423 47.84 -19.13 6.94
C PRO A 423 49.02 -18.66 6.07
N LEU A 424 50.22 -19.13 6.37
CA LEU A 424 51.35 -18.98 5.45
C LEU A 424 50.93 -19.57 4.11
N ASN A 425 50.84 -18.74 3.08
CA ASN A 425 50.70 -19.23 1.71
C ASN A 425 51.85 -20.18 1.45
N SER A 426 51.56 -21.46 1.37
CA SER A 426 52.50 -22.43 0.84
C SER A 426 52.56 -22.21 -0.65
N ASP A 427 53.51 -21.38 -1.10
CA ASP A 427 54.01 -21.47 -2.45
C ASP A 427 54.74 -22.79 -2.58
N ILE A 428 54.08 -23.77 -3.18
CA ILE A 428 54.71 -24.92 -3.87
C ILE A 428 54.15 -24.98 -5.27
#